data_6c7c38c1e47d18d34e1a4f1f28ebfe48
#
_entry.id   6c7c38c1e47d18d34e1a4f1f28ebfe48
#
_cell.length_a   1.000
_cell.length_b   1.000
_cell.length_c   1.000
_cell.angle_alpha   90.00
_cell.angle_beta   90.00
_cell.angle_gamma   90.00
#
_symmetry.space_group_name_H-M   'P 1'
#
loop_
_entity.id
_entity.type
_entity.pdbx_description
1 polymer ?
#
loop_
_entity_poly.entity_id
_entity_poly.type
_entity_poly.pdbx_seq_one_letter_code
_entity_poly.pdbx_strand_id
1 'polypeptide(L)'
;MKFQNKLNNEDYLNKYYRLNKIYKNDKVLKPFLKEISIISHDYTNELKLNNNKIHIISNTNDKYIYSTIVSINSILRNSNNNKTTIVYHILCPEDIRRRNINKLKSFLFIYPTNLEMIFYNMGNLFNRFKNNRFSQVAFYRLLSPIFIPVERVIYLDSDVLAFEDLETMYHLNFNNNYVLGFLDPLSYGVDYLGLKSEKYVNSGVLLINLDLIRKDKKYYEILYMLNNYKKFENNDQTIINYIFYPNIGILPSKYGIFNFNDIFDIKYIYLKSIRQNLNLTEIIEAFNHPALMHFIFCNPKVWFSNSLFIKKCTRIGTLGKASCIKYHYIWIENAKNTSFFKEIAKYYKIK
;
A
#
# COMPACT_ATOMS: atom_id res chain seq x y z
N MET A 1 16.99 -0.32 29.64
CA MET A 1 15.89 -0.39 28.62
C MET A 1 15.61 0.95 27.92
N LYS A 2 15.40 2.06 28.61
CA LYS A 2 15.21 3.37 27.96
C LYS A 2 16.40 3.83 27.05
N PHE A 3 17.63 3.45 27.36
CA PHE A 3 18.84 3.85 26.61
C PHE A 3 18.99 3.15 25.28
N GLN A 4 18.66 1.87 25.19
CA GLN A 4 18.79 1.10 23.93
C GLN A 4 17.67 1.41 22.93
N ASN A 5 16.44 1.67 23.41
CA ASN A 5 15.34 2.11 22.56
C ASN A 5 15.61 3.51 21.95
N LYS A 6 16.36 4.35 22.68
CA LYS A 6 16.80 5.67 22.21
C LYS A 6 17.82 5.56 21.06
N LEU A 7 18.74 4.59 21.13
CA LEU A 7 19.76 4.35 20.10
C LEU A 7 19.15 3.93 18.73
N ASN A 8 18.14 3.04 18.71
CA ASN A 8 17.50 2.61 17.47
C ASN A 8 16.68 3.72 16.80
N ASN A 9 16.05 4.57 17.61
CA ASN A 9 15.31 5.73 17.12
C ASN A 9 16.28 6.80 16.58
N GLU A 10 17.40 7.01 17.27
CA GLU A 10 18.47 7.91 16.82
C GLU A 10 19.07 7.45 15.49
N ASP A 11 19.24 6.15 15.25
CA ASP A 11 19.79 5.65 13.98
C ASP A 11 18.86 5.95 12.80
N TYR A 12 17.54 5.67 12.92
CA TYR A 12 16.60 5.99 11.86
C TYR A 12 16.51 7.50 11.59
N LEU A 13 16.36 8.29 12.64
CA LEU A 13 16.30 9.74 12.51
C LEU A 13 17.59 10.31 11.93
N ASN A 14 18.74 9.80 12.33
CA ASN A 14 20.03 10.20 11.77
C ASN A 14 20.13 9.87 10.28
N LYS A 15 19.67 8.69 9.85
CA LYS A 15 19.60 8.32 8.42
C LYS A 15 18.63 9.22 7.66
N TYR A 16 17.46 9.52 8.24
CA TYR A 16 16.48 10.44 7.67
C TYR A 16 17.08 11.85 7.47
N TYR A 17 17.71 12.41 8.52
CA TYR A 17 18.34 13.73 8.43
C TYR A 17 19.54 13.75 7.48
N ARG A 18 20.32 12.67 7.40
CA ARG A 18 21.41 12.54 6.42
C ARG A 18 20.88 12.56 4.99
N LEU A 19 19.82 11.79 4.70
CA LEU A 19 19.17 11.76 3.39
C LEU A 19 18.66 13.15 3.01
N ASN A 20 17.96 13.81 3.92
CA ASN A 20 17.50 15.19 3.74
C ASN A 20 18.66 16.17 3.51
N LYS A 21 19.79 16.02 4.22
CA LYS A 21 20.98 16.86 4.03
C LYS A 21 21.59 16.69 2.66
N ILE A 22 21.64 15.47 2.13
CA ILE A 22 22.14 15.18 0.79
C ILE A 22 21.33 15.95 -0.26
N TYR A 23 20.00 15.98 -0.11
CA TYR A 23 19.09 16.61 -1.08
C TYR A 23 18.75 18.07 -0.78
N LYS A 24 19.18 18.63 0.38
CA LYS A 24 18.85 20.00 0.80
C LYS A 24 19.21 21.08 -0.20
N ASN A 25 20.32 20.91 -0.91
CA ASN A 25 20.83 21.87 -1.90
C ASN A 25 20.35 21.58 -3.32
N ASP A 26 19.63 20.48 -3.52
CA ASP A 26 19.08 20.11 -4.81
C ASP A 26 17.86 21.01 -5.13
N LYS A 27 17.99 21.78 -6.21
CA LYS A 27 16.95 22.76 -6.60
C LYS A 27 15.61 22.10 -6.97
N VAL A 28 15.65 20.86 -7.46
CA VAL A 28 14.44 20.10 -7.88
C VAL A 28 13.77 19.45 -6.68
N LEU A 29 14.54 18.88 -5.75
CA LEU A 29 14.02 18.16 -4.59
C LEU A 29 13.61 19.06 -3.43
N LYS A 30 14.30 20.18 -3.27
CA LYS A 30 14.10 21.12 -2.15
C LYS A 30 12.63 21.56 -1.93
N PRO A 31 11.84 21.89 -2.96
CA PRO A 31 10.43 22.25 -2.78
C PRO A 31 9.60 21.14 -2.15
N PHE A 32 9.85 19.88 -2.54
CA PHE A 32 9.13 18.71 -2.02
C PHE A 32 9.56 18.38 -0.59
N LEU A 33 10.87 18.38 -0.31
CA LEU A 33 11.42 18.07 1.01
C LEU A 33 11.03 19.09 2.09
N LYS A 34 10.75 20.33 1.71
CA LYS A 34 10.24 21.35 2.65
C LYS A 34 8.84 21.05 3.17
N GLU A 35 8.02 20.40 2.37
CA GLU A 35 6.65 20.00 2.74
C GLU A 35 6.62 18.73 3.59
N ILE A 36 7.67 17.89 3.51
CA ILE A 36 7.69 16.60 4.19
C ILE A 36 8.33 16.74 5.57
N SER A 37 7.62 16.29 6.60
CA SER A 37 8.15 16.25 7.96
C SER A 37 7.67 15.00 8.70
N ILE A 38 8.45 14.58 9.71
CA ILE A 38 8.02 13.52 10.63
C ILE A 38 7.12 14.14 11.68
N ILE A 39 5.88 13.67 11.80
CA ILE A 39 4.93 14.05 12.87
C ILE A 39 5.34 13.37 14.17
N SER A 40 5.63 12.08 14.11
CA SER A 40 6.06 11.29 15.25
C SER A 40 6.71 9.99 14.81
N HIS A 41 7.57 9.47 15.68
CA HIS A 41 8.16 8.15 15.61
C HIS A 41 7.89 7.46 16.93
N ASP A 42 6.98 6.51 16.95
CA ASP A 42 6.50 5.85 18.14
C ASP A 42 6.80 4.33 18.02
N TYR A 43 7.06 3.70 19.14
CA TYR A 43 7.37 2.27 19.22
C TYR A 43 6.79 1.65 20.50
N THR A 44 6.64 0.35 20.48
CA THR A 44 6.18 -0.40 21.65
C THR A 44 7.20 -0.37 22.78
N ASN A 45 6.74 -0.31 24.03
CA ASN A 45 7.62 -0.20 25.19
C ASN A 45 8.56 -1.40 25.40
N GLU A 46 8.21 -2.56 24.83
CA GLU A 46 8.94 -3.81 24.97
C GLU A 46 9.61 -4.26 23.65
N LEU A 47 10.05 -3.31 22.85
CA LEU A 47 10.73 -3.62 21.59
C LEU A 47 11.92 -4.54 21.86
N LYS A 48 11.78 -5.82 21.59
CA LYS A 48 12.92 -6.75 21.61
C LYS A 48 13.86 -6.30 20.49
N LEU A 49 15.13 -6.16 20.79
CA LEU A 49 16.18 -5.88 19.81
C LEU A 49 16.22 -7.04 18.79
N ASN A 50 15.38 -6.95 17.78
CA ASN A 50 15.38 -7.86 16.68
C ASN A 50 15.99 -7.14 15.48
N ASN A 51 17.08 -7.68 14.95
CA ASN A 51 17.76 -7.09 13.79
C ASN A 51 16.96 -7.29 12.49
N ASN A 52 15.96 -8.17 12.51
CA ASN A 52 15.10 -8.40 11.37
C ASN A 52 13.94 -7.40 11.36
N LYS A 53 14.03 -6.39 10.53
CA LYS A 53 13.00 -5.35 10.34
C LYS A 53 12.41 -5.41 8.94
N ILE A 54 11.09 -5.44 8.86
CA ILE A 54 10.38 -5.23 7.59
C ILE A 54 9.72 -3.85 7.59
N HIS A 55 9.89 -3.12 6.52
CA HIS A 55 9.36 -1.77 6.37
C HIS A 55 8.14 -1.78 5.45
N ILE A 56 7.01 -1.28 5.96
CA ILE A 56 5.74 -1.20 5.25
C ILE A 56 5.32 0.26 5.14
N ILE A 57 4.88 0.69 3.96
CA ILE A 57 4.32 2.02 3.74
C ILE A 57 2.83 1.89 3.44
N SER A 58 2.01 2.76 4.01
CA SER A 58 0.65 3.02 3.57
C SER A 58 0.34 4.51 3.55
N ASN A 59 -0.45 4.90 2.59
CA ASN A 59 -0.98 6.25 2.51
C ASN A 59 -2.38 6.27 3.14
N THR A 60 -2.70 7.32 3.90
CA THR A 60 -4.04 7.48 4.48
C THR A 60 -4.46 8.94 4.59
N ASN A 61 -5.76 9.15 4.75
CA ASN A 61 -6.37 10.42 5.14
C ASN A 61 -7.63 10.14 5.97
N ASP A 62 -8.30 11.18 6.42
CA ASP A 62 -9.51 11.03 7.25
C ASP A 62 -10.62 10.17 6.63
N LYS A 63 -10.73 10.13 5.29
CA LYS A 63 -11.74 9.34 4.59
C LYS A 63 -11.44 7.84 4.63
N TYR A 64 -10.16 7.47 4.58
CA TYR A 64 -9.71 6.09 4.50
C TYR A 64 -9.18 5.53 5.83
N ILE A 65 -9.28 6.30 6.93
CA ILE A 65 -8.71 5.92 8.23
C ILE A 65 -9.18 4.54 8.72
N TYR A 66 -10.47 4.23 8.58
CA TYR A 66 -10.99 2.97 9.07
C TYR A 66 -10.60 1.78 8.19
N SER A 67 -10.52 1.95 6.86
CA SER A 67 -9.96 0.90 6.01
C SER A 67 -8.48 0.68 6.30
N THR A 68 -7.71 1.74 6.54
CA THR A 68 -6.31 1.66 6.98
C THR A 68 -6.18 0.91 8.31
N ILE A 69 -7.05 1.16 9.28
CA ILE A 69 -7.09 0.44 10.56
C ILE A 69 -7.30 -1.06 10.33
N VAL A 70 -8.26 -1.45 9.48
CA VAL A 70 -8.53 -2.86 9.18
C VAL A 70 -7.36 -3.51 8.46
N SER A 71 -6.74 -2.82 7.50
CA SER A 71 -5.55 -3.27 6.79
C SER A 71 -4.38 -3.52 7.75
N ILE A 72 -4.01 -2.53 8.56
CA ILE A 72 -2.91 -2.66 9.54
C ILE A 72 -3.18 -3.80 10.52
N ASN A 73 -4.42 -3.89 11.05
CA ASN A 73 -4.79 -4.96 11.97
C ASN A 73 -4.62 -6.35 11.35
N SER A 74 -4.99 -6.52 10.07
CA SER A 74 -4.82 -7.79 9.36
C SER A 74 -3.35 -8.18 9.23
N ILE A 75 -2.46 -7.22 8.95
CA ILE A 75 -1.02 -7.43 8.84
C ILE A 75 -0.44 -7.85 10.20
N LEU A 76 -0.75 -7.08 11.26
CA LEU A 76 -0.21 -7.33 12.59
C LEU A 76 -0.68 -8.66 13.19
N ARG A 77 -1.92 -9.08 12.90
CA ARG A 77 -2.45 -10.37 13.36
C ARG A 77 -1.78 -11.57 12.69
N ASN A 78 -1.35 -11.42 11.45
CA ASN A 78 -0.72 -12.48 10.68
C ASN A 78 0.82 -12.42 10.74
N SER A 79 1.40 -11.41 11.41
CA SER A 79 2.83 -11.28 11.55
C SER A 79 3.40 -12.21 12.62
N ASN A 80 4.63 -12.71 12.39
CA ASN A 80 5.37 -13.47 13.37
C ASN A 80 6.06 -12.54 14.37
N ASN A 81 5.28 -12.05 15.34
CA ASN A 81 5.69 -11.02 16.31
C ASN A 81 6.94 -11.35 17.13
N ASN A 82 7.39 -12.61 17.18
CA ASN A 82 8.55 -13.01 17.96
C ASN A 82 9.89 -12.92 17.21
N LYS A 83 9.85 -12.84 15.88
CA LYS A 83 11.04 -12.90 15.02
C LYS A 83 11.29 -11.62 14.23
N THR A 84 10.25 -10.87 13.91
CA THR A 84 10.34 -9.73 12.98
C THR A 84 9.74 -8.48 13.59
N THR A 85 10.42 -7.36 13.47
CA THR A 85 9.88 -6.03 13.82
C THR A 85 9.24 -5.41 12.58
N ILE A 86 7.97 -5.04 12.66
CA ILE A 86 7.30 -4.26 11.63
C ILE A 86 7.56 -2.77 11.88
N VAL A 87 8.14 -2.09 10.89
CA VAL A 87 8.28 -0.64 10.88
C VAL A 87 7.26 -0.07 9.90
N TYR A 88 6.20 0.52 10.43
CA TYR A 88 5.09 1.02 9.63
C TYR A 88 5.23 2.52 9.35
N HIS A 89 5.41 2.88 8.08
CA HIS A 89 5.49 4.25 7.60
C HIS A 89 4.13 4.71 7.11
N ILE A 90 3.53 5.69 7.78
CA ILE A 90 2.21 6.21 7.46
C ILE A 90 2.35 7.60 6.86
N LEU A 91 1.98 7.74 5.59
CA LEU A 91 2.04 8.99 4.86
C LEU A 91 0.64 9.62 4.85
N CYS A 92 0.53 10.84 5.38
CA CYS A 92 -0.75 11.53 5.51
C CYS A 92 -0.64 13.00 5.13
N PRO A 93 -1.75 13.61 4.66
CA PRO A 93 -1.80 15.04 4.38
C PRO A 93 -1.73 15.87 5.66
N GLU A 94 -1.42 17.15 5.53
CA GLU A 94 -1.31 18.07 6.64
C GLU A 94 -2.61 18.20 7.46
N ASP A 95 -3.75 18.11 6.79
CA ASP A 95 -5.09 18.29 7.39
C ASP A 95 -5.64 17.02 8.08
N ILE A 96 -4.85 15.95 8.18
CA ILE A 96 -5.30 14.75 8.90
C ILE A 96 -5.61 15.05 10.36
N ARG A 97 -6.76 14.61 10.83
CA ARG A 97 -7.18 14.85 12.22
C ARG A 97 -6.31 14.10 13.20
N ARG A 98 -5.78 14.80 14.21
CA ARG A 98 -4.94 14.22 15.28
C ARG A 98 -5.59 13.00 15.97
N ARG A 99 -6.92 12.99 16.16
CA ARG A 99 -7.65 11.84 16.71
C ARG A 99 -7.48 10.57 15.85
N ASN A 100 -7.36 10.70 14.53
CA ASN A 100 -7.18 9.58 13.63
C ASN A 100 -5.74 9.05 13.67
N ILE A 101 -4.75 9.92 13.82
CA ILE A 101 -3.37 9.51 14.12
C ILE A 101 -3.34 8.73 15.44
N ASN A 102 -4.01 9.23 16.49
CA ASN A 102 -4.05 8.56 17.79
C ASN A 102 -4.71 7.18 17.73
N LYS A 103 -5.73 6.98 16.86
CA LYS A 103 -6.31 5.66 16.63
C LYS A 103 -5.29 4.68 16.05
N LEU A 104 -4.47 5.12 15.10
CA LEU A 104 -3.43 4.28 14.54
C LEU A 104 -2.33 3.99 15.58
N LYS A 105 -1.94 4.97 16.39
CA LYS A 105 -0.97 4.78 17.46
C LYS A 105 -1.43 3.78 18.52
N SER A 106 -2.74 3.56 18.70
CA SER A 106 -3.23 2.60 19.69
C SER A 106 -2.80 1.15 19.37
N PHE A 107 -2.43 0.83 18.13
CA PHE A 107 -1.86 -0.47 17.80
C PHE A 107 -0.57 -0.78 18.57
N LEU A 108 0.21 0.23 18.95
CA LEU A 108 1.40 0.08 19.79
C LEU A 108 1.10 -0.50 21.19
N PHE A 109 -0.15 -0.37 21.65
CA PHE A 109 -0.62 -0.94 22.91
C PHE A 109 -1.31 -2.29 22.73
N ILE A 110 -1.98 -2.48 21.58
CA ILE A 110 -2.67 -3.73 21.23
C ILE A 110 -1.66 -4.83 20.85
N TYR A 111 -0.61 -4.42 20.14
CA TYR A 111 0.49 -5.27 19.70
C TYR A 111 1.79 -4.81 20.36
N PRO A 112 2.03 -5.15 21.65
CA PRO A 112 3.10 -4.56 22.46
C PRO A 112 4.50 -4.94 21.99
N THR A 113 4.62 -5.97 21.17
CA THR A 113 5.93 -6.47 20.72
C THR A 113 6.11 -6.24 19.23
N ASN A 114 7.31 -5.74 18.85
CA ASN A 114 7.79 -5.70 17.47
C ASN A 114 7.04 -4.78 16.50
N LEU A 115 6.51 -3.64 16.97
CA LEU A 115 5.92 -2.61 16.13
C LEU A 115 6.57 -1.23 16.35
N GLU A 116 7.03 -0.63 15.26
CA GLU A 116 7.41 0.79 15.18
C GLU A 116 6.45 1.49 14.21
N MET A 117 6.00 2.70 14.53
CA MET A 117 5.14 3.50 13.67
C MET A 117 5.74 4.89 13.46
N ILE A 118 5.94 5.26 12.20
CA ILE A 118 6.48 6.56 11.81
C ILE A 118 5.43 7.28 10.96
N PHE A 119 4.99 8.44 11.44
CA PHE A 119 3.99 9.25 10.77
C PHE A 119 4.66 10.41 10.05
N TYR A 120 4.37 10.56 8.77
CA TYR A 120 4.87 11.64 7.94
C TYR A 120 3.74 12.59 7.55
N ASN A 121 3.97 13.87 7.75
CA ASN A 121 3.18 14.92 7.13
C ASN A 121 3.74 15.16 5.72
N MET A 122 2.88 15.03 4.71
CA MET A 122 3.22 15.24 3.31
C MET A 122 2.83 16.65 2.83
N GLY A 123 2.47 17.56 3.76
CA GLY A 123 2.05 18.90 3.45
C GLY A 123 0.87 18.95 2.47
N ASN A 124 0.90 19.94 1.61
CA ASN A 124 -0.07 20.17 0.55
C ASN A 124 0.38 19.59 -0.81
N LEU A 125 1.37 18.70 -0.78
CA LEU A 125 1.87 18.05 -1.98
C LEU A 125 0.74 17.39 -2.75
N PHE A 126 0.77 17.59 -4.06
CA PHE A 126 -0.16 16.98 -5.01
C PHE A 126 -1.63 17.39 -4.90
N ASN A 127 -1.99 18.44 -4.16
CA ASN A 127 -3.36 18.96 -4.11
C ASN A 127 -3.94 19.24 -5.50
N ARG A 128 -3.08 19.61 -6.47
CA ARG A 128 -3.48 19.84 -7.88
C ARG A 128 -3.98 18.58 -8.59
N PHE A 129 -3.67 17.38 -8.11
CA PHE A 129 -4.13 16.10 -8.67
C PHE A 129 -5.40 15.58 -8.00
N LYS A 130 -5.90 16.29 -6.97
CA LYS A 130 -7.15 15.92 -6.31
C LYS A 130 -8.31 16.05 -7.29
N ASN A 131 -9.05 14.96 -7.45
CA ASN A 131 -10.26 14.92 -8.26
C ASN A 131 -11.35 14.10 -7.53
N ASN A 132 -12.56 14.05 -8.12
CA ASN A 132 -13.70 13.36 -7.50
C ASN A 132 -13.52 11.84 -7.36
N ARG A 133 -12.65 11.23 -8.15
CA ARG A 133 -12.42 9.78 -8.19
C ARG A 133 -11.26 9.36 -7.32
N PHE A 134 -10.16 10.13 -7.31
CA PHE A 134 -8.91 9.75 -6.66
C PHE A 134 -8.43 10.84 -5.70
N SER A 135 -7.78 10.40 -4.62
CA SER A 135 -7.16 11.28 -3.64
C SER A 135 -5.71 11.57 -4.02
N GLN A 136 -5.23 12.79 -3.74
CA GLN A 136 -3.82 13.16 -3.89
C GLN A 136 -2.87 12.25 -3.08
N VAL A 137 -3.38 11.59 -2.03
CA VAL A 137 -2.54 10.70 -1.19
C VAL A 137 -1.96 9.53 -1.98
N ALA A 138 -2.57 9.12 -3.10
CA ALA A 138 -2.03 8.06 -3.95
C ALA A 138 -0.62 8.39 -4.49
N PHE A 139 -0.29 9.66 -4.67
CA PHE A 139 1.01 10.09 -5.19
C PHE A 139 2.14 10.13 -4.13
N TYR A 140 1.82 10.09 -2.83
CA TYR A 140 2.83 10.21 -1.77
C TYR A 140 3.91 9.13 -1.85
N ARG A 141 3.54 7.89 -2.22
CA ARG A 141 4.47 6.76 -2.37
C ARG A 141 5.58 7.02 -3.36
N LEU A 142 5.32 7.84 -4.39
CA LEU A 142 6.30 8.16 -5.43
C LEU A 142 7.53 8.91 -4.89
N LEU A 143 7.36 9.61 -3.76
CA LEU A 143 8.44 10.36 -3.11
C LEU A 143 9.20 9.54 -2.06
N SER A 144 8.74 8.33 -1.71
CA SER A 144 9.38 7.51 -0.68
C SER A 144 10.90 7.35 -0.86
N PRO A 145 11.46 7.25 -2.08
CA PRO A 145 12.91 7.14 -2.25
C PRO A 145 13.71 8.34 -1.72
N ILE A 146 13.11 9.54 -1.69
CA ILE A 146 13.85 10.76 -1.30
C ILE A 146 13.79 11.06 0.19
N PHE A 147 12.91 10.42 0.97
CA PHE A 147 12.82 10.70 2.41
C PHE A 147 12.76 9.47 3.32
N ILE A 148 12.50 8.26 2.82
CA ILE A 148 12.54 7.04 3.63
C ILE A 148 13.92 6.38 3.49
N PRO A 149 14.77 6.40 4.55
CA PRO A 149 16.18 6.04 4.47
C PRO A 149 16.44 4.54 4.66
N VAL A 150 15.67 3.69 3.92
CA VAL A 150 15.85 2.24 3.91
C VAL A 150 16.01 1.73 2.48
N GLU A 151 16.53 0.52 2.32
CA GLU A 151 16.83 -0.04 1.01
C GLU A 151 15.57 -0.45 0.25
N ARG A 152 14.59 -1.02 0.95
CA ARG A 152 13.35 -1.55 0.40
C ARG A 152 12.17 -1.34 1.31
N VAL A 153 10.98 -1.34 0.71
CA VAL A 153 9.71 -1.26 1.45
C VAL A 153 8.62 -2.06 0.74
N ILE A 154 7.69 -2.62 1.50
CA ILE A 154 6.40 -3.06 0.98
C ILE A 154 5.46 -1.86 1.01
N TYR A 155 4.84 -1.54 -0.12
CA TYR A 155 3.75 -0.58 -0.17
C TYR A 155 2.41 -1.30 -0.25
N LEU A 156 1.47 -0.89 0.59
CA LEU A 156 0.10 -1.43 0.60
C LEU A 156 -0.92 -0.29 0.62
N ASP A 157 -1.90 -0.36 -0.29
CA ASP A 157 -3.08 0.50 -0.24
C ASP A 157 -3.93 0.20 1.00
N SER A 158 -4.70 1.18 1.44
CA SER A 158 -5.57 1.08 2.63
C SER A 158 -6.71 0.07 2.49
N ASP A 159 -6.94 -0.47 1.31
CA ASP A 159 -7.93 -1.50 1.00
C ASP A 159 -7.30 -2.86 0.65
N VAL A 160 -6.12 -3.13 1.19
CA VAL A 160 -5.45 -4.43 1.14
C VAL A 160 -5.56 -5.13 2.50
N LEU A 161 -5.91 -6.41 2.51
CA LEU A 161 -5.88 -7.27 3.70
C LEU A 161 -4.80 -8.33 3.57
N ALA A 162 -4.08 -8.58 4.66
CA ALA A 162 -3.12 -9.67 4.77
C ALA A 162 -3.75 -10.90 5.46
N PHE A 163 -3.39 -12.09 4.98
CA PHE A 163 -3.81 -13.39 5.51
C PHE A 163 -2.61 -14.27 5.89
N GLU A 164 -1.39 -13.84 5.50
CA GLU A 164 -0.12 -14.47 5.86
C GLU A 164 0.88 -13.41 6.32
N ASP A 165 2.00 -13.88 6.90
CA ASP A 165 3.15 -13.05 7.22
C ASP A 165 3.81 -12.50 5.95
N LEU A 166 4.30 -11.27 6.01
CA LEU A 166 4.89 -10.58 4.86
C LEU A 166 6.42 -10.66 4.79
N GLU A 167 7.07 -11.36 5.71
CA GLU A 167 8.53 -11.48 5.77
C GLU A 167 9.09 -12.09 4.47
N THR A 168 8.48 -13.18 3.99
CA THR A 168 8.87 -13.81 2.72
C THR A 168 8.76 -12.86 1.55
N MET A 169 7.67 -12.07 1.46
CA MET A 169 7.50 -11.06 0.42
C MET A 169 8.59 -9.98 0.50
N TYR A 170 8.88 -9.51 1.70
CA TYR A 170 9.87 -8.44 1.92
C TYR A 170 11.27 -8.84 1.45
N HIS A 171 11.64 -10.12 1.57
CA HIS A 171 12.95 -10.65 1.21
C HIS A 171 13.05 -11.18 -0.23
N LEU A 172 12.02 -11.04 -1.06
CA LEU A 172 12.10 -11.41 -2.47
C LEU A 172 13.26 -10.68 -3.18
N ASN A 173 13.90 -11.37 -4.12
CA ASN A 173 14.96 -10.78 -4.93
C ASN A 173 14.34 -9.88 -6.00
N PHE A 174 14.85 -8.66 -6.11
CA PHE A 174 14.42 -7.72 -7.13
C PHE A 174 14.90 -8.06 -8.54
N ASN A 175 15.96 -8.85 -8.70
CA ASN A 175 16.55 -9.17 -10.00
C ASN A 175 16.75 -7.92 -10.89
N ASN A 176 17.33 -6.86 -10.31
CA ASN A 176 17.54 -5.54 -10.93
C ASN A 176 16.25 -4.80 -11.33
N ASN A 177 15.10 -5.14 -10.75
CA ASN A 177 13.88 -4.37 -10.94
C ASN A 177 13.76 -3.25 -9.89
N TYR A 178 13.16 -2.13 -10.28
CA TYR A 178 12.82 -1.02 -9.36
C TYR A 178 11.66 -1.35 -8.45
N VAL A 179 10.70 -2.12 -8.98
CA VAL A 179 9.54 -2.59 -8.24
C VAL A 179 9.19 -4.02 -8.63
N LEU A 180 8.62 -4.76 -7.67
CA LEU A 180 7.86 -5.96 -7.93
C LEU A 180 6.40 -5.67 -7.61
N GLY A 181 5.49 -6.00 -8.53
CA GLY A 181 4.05 -5.80 -8.36
C GLY A 181 3.25 -6.93 -8.97
N PHE A 182 1.95 -6.97 -8.70
CA PHE A 182 1.06 -7.91 -9.34
C PHE A 182 0.47 -7.30 -10.62
N LEU A 183 0.34 -8.10 -11.67
CA LEU A 183 -0.17 -7.64 -12.95
C LEU A 183 -1.58 -7.04 -12.83
N ASP A 184 -1.77 -5.84 -13.35
CA ASP A 184 -3.09 -5.21 -13.37
C ASP A 184 -4.02 -5.96 -14.33
N PRO A 185 -5.13 -6.52 -13.84
CA PRO A 185 -6.04 -7.28 -14.67
C PRO A 185 -6.81 -6.42 -15.68
N LEU A 186 -6.90 -5.12 -15.42
CA LEU A 186 -7.58 -4.15 -16.26
C LEU A 186 -6.62 -3.29 -17.08
N SER A 187 -5.42 -3.78 -17.38
CA SER A 187 -4.41 -3.07 -18.18
C SER A 187 -4.86 -2.80 -19.63
N TYR A 188 -6.09 -2.31 -19.79
CA TYR A 188 -6.60 -1.85 -21.07
C TYR A 188 -5.90 -0.55 -21.47
N GLY A 189 -5.45 -0.48 -22.71
CA GLY A 189 -4.93 0.75 -23.27
C GLY A 189 -3.52 1.13 -22.83
N VAL A 190 -2.71 0.20 -22.32
CA VAL A 190 -1.30 0.48 -22.03
C VAL A 190 -0.46 0.64 -23.30
N ASP A 191 -0.99 0.21 -24.44
CA ASP A 191 -0.32 0.31 -25.73
C ASP A 191 -0.03 1.76 -26.14
N TYR A 192 -0.90 2.71 -25.75
CA TYR A 192 -0.66 4.13 -26.01
C TYR A 192 0.54 4.71 -25.22
N LEU A 193 0.98 4.02 -24.16
CA LEU A 193 2.19 4.35 -23.41
C LEU A 193 3.43 3.68 -23.97
N GLY A 194 3.30 2.84 -25.01
CA GLY A 194 4.39 2.00 -25.52
C GLY A 194 4.79 0.87 -24.56
N LEU A 195 3.91 0.52 -23.61
CA LEU A 195 4.16 -0.50 -22.60
C LEU A 195 3.55 -1.82 -23.00
N LYS A 196 4.20 -2.92 -22.59
CA LYS A 196 3.62 -4.25 -22.76
C LYS A 196 2.77 -4.63 -21.56
N SER A 197 1.57 -5.16 -21.83
CA SER A 197 0.59 -5.52 -20.77
C SER A 197 1.10 -6.58 -19.79
N GLU A 198 2.03 -7.45 -20.22
CA GLU A 198 2.65 -8.47 -19.37
C GLU A 198 3.58 -7.92 -18.27
N LYS A 199 3.89 -6.63 -18.30
CA LYS A 199 4.69 -5.94 -17.26
C LYS A 199 3.97 -4.77 -16.62
N TYR A 200 2.69 -4.55 -16.94
CA TYR A 200 1.91 -3.48 -16.33
C TYR A 200 1.34 -3.94 -15.00
N VAL A 201 1.86 -3.38 -13.90
CA VAL A 201 1.47 -3.79 -12.54
C VAL A 201 0.48 -2.84 -11.89
N ASN A 202 -0.37 -3.38 -11.03
CA ASN A 202 -1.20 -2.60 -10.13
C ASN A 202 -0.34 -1.93 -9.05
N SER A 203 -0.65 -0.68 -8.70
CA SER A 203 0.14 0.10 -7.75
C SER A 203 -0.23 -0.11 -6.27
N GLY A 204 -1.28 -0.85 -5.98
CA GLY A 204 -1.78 -0.99 -4.59
C GLY A 204 -1.05 -2.01 -3.74
N VAL A 205 -0.27 -2.92 -4.35
CA VAL A 205 0.62 -3.86 -3.68
C VAL A 205 1.95 -3.88 -4.42
N LEU A 206 3.00 -3.36 -3.79
CA LEU A 206 4.32 -3.27 -4.39
C LEU A 206 5.40 -3.64 -3.37
N LEU A 207 6.44 -4.32 -3.82
CA LEU A 207 7.74 -4.30 -3.15
C LEU A 207 8.63 -3.32 -3.93
N ILE A 208 9.15 -2.29 -3.25
CA ILE A 208 9.85 -1.17 -3.88
C ILE A 208 11.32 -1.18 -3.49
N ASN A 209 12.22 -1.15 -4.48
CA ASN A 209 13.66 -1.06 -4.33
C ASN A 209 14.08 0.42 -4.24
N LEU A 210 13.97 0.99 -3.05
CA LEU A 210 14.28 2.41 -2.84
C LEU A 210 15.76 2.72 -3.13
N ASP A 211 16.65 1.76 -2.87
CA ASP A 211 18.07 1.95 -3.06
C ASP A 211 18.43 2.04 -4.55
N LEU A 212 17.92 1.14 -5.38
CA LEU A 212 18.13 1.18 -6.83
C LEU A 212 17.52 2.45 -7.45
N ILE A 213 16.32 2.85 -7.01
CA ILE A 213 15.66 4.09 -7.45
C ILE A 213 16.53 5.32 -7.10
N ARG A 214 17.15 5.33 -5.91
CA ARG A 214 18.10 6.40 -5.51
C ARG A 214 19.38 6.37 -6.33
N LYS A 215 19.99 5.20 -6.48
CA LYS A 215 21.23 5.01 -7.23
C LYS A 215 21.09 5.51 -8.66
N ASP A 216 20.00 5.17 -9.33
CA ASP A 216 19.74 5.54 -10.72
C ASP A 216 18.99 6.87 -10.85
N LYS A 217 18.74 7.55 -9.72
CA LYS A 217 18.09 8.87 -9.63
C LYS A 217 16.74 8.94 -10.34
N LYS A 218 15.99 7.83 -10.39
CA LYS A 218 14.68 7.74 -11.04
C LYS A 218 13.63 8.70 -10.46
N TYR A 219 13.83 9.20 -9.24
CA TYR A 219 12.98 10.22 -8.65
C TYR A 219 12.97 11.54 -9.45
N TYR A 220 14.00 11.87 -10.24
CA TYR A 220 13.95 13.05 -11.11
C TYR A 220 12.97 12.87 -12.27
N GLU A 221 12.90 11.68 -12.86
CA GLU A 221 11.91 11.36 -13.90
C GLU A 221 10.48 11.43 -13.32
N ILE A 222 10.27 10.89 -12.10
CA ILE A 222 9.00 10.99 -11.38
C ILE A 222 8.61 12.45 -11.19
N LEU A 223 9.51 13.28 -10.67
CA LEU A 223 9.25 14.69 -10.42
C LEU A 223 9.03 15.48 -11.71
N TYR A 224 9.75 15.14 -12.78
CA TYR A 224 9.53 15.73 -14.10
C TYR A 224 8.09 15.46 -14.57
N MET A 225 7.64 14.21 -14.52
CA MET A 225 6.25 13.88 -14.88
C MET A 225 5.25 14.62 -14.00
N LEU A 226 5.43 14.59 -12.68
CA LEU A 226 4.56 15.28 -11.74
C LEU A 226 4.50 16.80 -11.99
N ASN A 227 5.56 17.44 -12.45
CA ASN A 227 5.57 18.87 -12.72
C ASN A 227 4.98 19.25 -14.08
N ASN A 228 5.13 18.42 -15.09
CA ASN A 228 4.78 18.75 -16.46
C ASN A 228 3.41 18.22 -16.91
N TYR A 229 2.87 17.23 -16.23
CA TYR A 229 1.58 16.65 -16.56
C TYR A 229 0.53 16.99 -15.51
N LYS A 230 -0.66 17.35 -15.97
CA LYS A 230 -1.80 17.75 -15.11
C LYS A 230 -2.72 16.59 -14.76
N LYS A 231 -2.67 15.51 -15.53
CA LYS A 231 -3.58 14.35 -15.40
C LYS A 231 -2.89 13.09 -15.84
N PHE A 232 -3.12 12.01 -15.09
CA PHE A 232 -2.70 10.65 -15.43
C PHE A 232 -3.94 9.76 -15.44
N GLU A 233 -4.06 8.84 -16.38
CA GLU A 233 -5.25 8.01 -16.55
C GLU A 233 -5.51 7.14 -15.31
N ASN A 234 -4.47 6.43 -14.84
CA ASN A 234 -4.48 5.63 -13.62
C ASN A 234 -3.59 6.25 -12.52
N ASN A 235 -3.54 7.59 -12.44
CA ASN A 235 -2.77 8.34 -11.44
C ASN A 235 -1.29 7.90 -11.31
N ASP A 236 -0.87 7.58 -10.08
CA ASP A 236 0.47 7.13 -9.74
C ASP A 236 0.83 5.79 -10.39
N GLN A 237 -0.14 4.91 -10.64
CA GLN A 237 0.08 3.64 -11.34
C GLN A 237 0.64 3.85 -12.75
N THR A 238 0.13 4.84 -13.48
CA THR A 238 0.67 5.22 -14.79
C THR A 238 2.13 5.65 -14.69
N ILE A 239 2.46 6.49 -13.70
CA ILE A 239 3.84 6.98 -13.50
C ILE A 239 4.78 5.85 -13.16
N ILE A 240 4.41 4.96 -12.23
CA ILE A 240 5.21 3.81 -11.80
C ILE A 240 5.52 2.93 -13.01
N ASN A 241 4.50 2.55 -13.77
CA ASN A 241 4.67 1.65 -14.90
C ASN A 241 5.48 2.28 -16.03
N TYR A 242 5.26 3.56 -16.32
CA TYR A 242 5.98 4.28 -17.38
C TYR A 242 7.46 4.45 -17.07
N ILE A 243 7.80 4.90 -15.83
CA ILE A 243 9.18 5.24 -15.47
C ILE A 243 10.02 4.01 -15.21
N PHE A 244 9.44 2.97 -14.63
CA PHE A 244 10.20 1.78 -14.25
C PHE A 244 10.25 0.70 -15.34
N TYR A 245 9.44 0.80 -16.39
CA TYR A 245 9.54 -0.10 -17.53
C TYR A 245 10.91 0.01 -18.22
N PRO A 246 11.54 -1.11 -18.64
CA PRO A 246 11.08 -2.50 -18.54
C PRO A 246 11.48 -3.21 -17.23
N ASN A 247 12.08 -2.51 -16.26
CA ASN A 247 12.63 -3.08 -15.03
C ASN A 247 11.55 -3.17 -13.93
N ILE A 248 10.45 -3.86 -14.27
CA ILE A 248 9.35 -4.23 -13.38
C ILE A 248 9.30 -5.74 -13.27
N GLY A 249 9.35 -6.26 -12.05
CA GLY A 249 9.18 -7.68 -11.77
C GLY A 249 7.76 -8.03 -11.33
N ILE A 250 7.40 -9.29 -11.45
CA ILE A 250 6.08 -9.78 -11.08
C ILE A 250 6.15 -10.51 -9.75
N LEU A 251 5.28 -10.15 -8.82
CA LEU A 251 5.10 -10.85 -7.55
C LEU A 251 4.42 -12.20 -7.77
N PRO A 252 4.72 -13.21 -6.93
CA PRO A 252 3.94 -14.43 -6.87
C PRO A 252 2.44 -14.14 -6.70
N SER A 253 1.60 -14.93 -7.35
CA SER A 253 0.16 -14.69 -7.48
C SER A 253 -0.56 -14.49 -6.14
N LYS A 254 -0.11 -15.17 -5.08
CA LYS A 254 -0.69 -15.05 -3.73
C LYS A 254 -0.63 -13.65 -3.10
N TYR A 255 0.28 -12.78 -3.58
CA TYR A 255 0.40 -11.40 -3.10
C TYR A 255 -0.43 -10.38 -3.89
N GLY A 256 -1.21 -10.82 -4.87
CA GLY A 256 -1.94 -9.93 -5.76
C GLY A 256 -3.36 -10.37 -6.10
N ILE A 257 -4.04 -11.01 -5.17
CA ILE A 257 -5.43 -11.41 -5.40
C ILE A 257 -6.34 -10.19 -5.26
N PHE A 258 -7.16 -10.00 -6.29
CA PHE A 258 -8.18 -8.95 -6.33
C PHE A 258 -9.56 -9.52 -6.02
N ASN A 259 -10.44 -8.69 -5.51
CA ASN A 259 -11.83 -9.06 -5.26
C ASN A 259 -12.67 -9.05 -6.55
N PHE A 260 -12.54 -10.09 -7.34
CA PHE A 260 -13.30 -10.28 -8.57
C PHE A 260 -14.63 -11.06 -8.40
N ASN A 261 -15.46 -11.04 -9.44
CA ASN A 261 -16.63 -11.89 -9.55
C ASN A 261 -16.23 -13.32 -10.02
N ASP A 262 -16.57 -14.34 -9.27
CA ASP A 262 -16.06 -15.72 -9.38
C ASP A 262 -16.08 -16.35 -10.81
N ILE A 263 -17.00 -16.00 -11.70
CA ILE A 263 -17.07 -16.60 -13.05
C ILE A 263 -16.39 -15.76 -14.13
N PHE A 264 -16.57 -14.47 -14.08
CA PHE A 264 -15.86 -13.56 -14.99
C PHE A 264 -14.36 -13.70 -14.77
N ASP A 265 -13.98 -14.00 -13.55
CA ASP A 265 -12.62 -14.09 -13.06
C ASP A 265 -11.87 -15.31 -13.57
N ILE A 266 -12.46 -16.51 -13.50
CA ILE A 266 -11.78 -17.72 -13.96
C ILE A 266 -11.52 -17.66 -15.46
N LYS A 267 -12.50 -17.27 -16.27
CA LYS A 267 -12.32 -17.12 -17.72
C LYS A 267 -11.35 -16.00 -18.06
N TYR A 268 -11.46 -14.87 -17.37
CA TYR A 268 -10.58 -13.73 -17.56
C TYR A 268 -9.15 -14.01 -17.10
N ILE A 269 -8.99 -14.64 -15.93
CA ILE A 269 -7.71 -15.08 -15.39
C ILE A 269 -7.07 -16.13 -16.30
N TYR A 270 -7.85 -17.10 -16.82
CA TYR A 270 -7.39 -18.10 -17.78
C TYR A 270 -6.87 -17.43 -19.06
N LEU A 271 -7.64 -16.53 -19.67
CA LEU A 271 -7.23 -15.80 -20.87
C LEU A 271 -6.00 -14.91 -20.59
N LYS A 272 -5.91 -14.34 -19.41
CA LYS A 272 -4.79 -13.49 -19.01
C LYS A 272 -3.56 -14.33 -18.65
N SER A 273 -3.73 -15.50 -18.02
CA SER A 273 -2.62 -16.42 -17.75
C SER A 273 -1.93 -16.87 -19.04
N ILE A 274 -2.71 -17.20 -20.07
CA ILE A 274 -2.18 -17.54 -21.40
C ILE A 274 -1.44 -16.33 -22.01
N ARG A 275 -2.03 -15.13 -21.98
CA ARG A 275 -1.41 -13.92 -22.56
C ARG A 275 -0.16 -13.47 -21.83
N GLN A 276 -0.07 -13.73 -20.53
CA GLN A 276 0.99 -13.26 -19.65
C GLN A 276 1.92 -14.38 -19.19
N ASN A 277 1.74 -15.60 -19.74
CA ASN A 277 2.53 -16.78 -19.38
C ASN A 277 2.56 -17.07 -17.86
N LEU A 278 1.41 -16.88 -17.19
CA LEU A 278 1.25 -17.16 -15.77
C LEU A 278 0.80 -18.61 -15.54
N ASN A 279 1.28 -19.23 -14.45
CA ASN A 279 0.86 -20.58 -14.08
C ASN A 279 -0.59 -20.56 -13.54
N LEU A 280 -1.51 -21.18 -14.28
CA LEU A 280 -2.93 -21.23 -13.90
C LEU A 280 -3.16 -21.95 -12.56
N THR A 281 -2.42 -23.01 -12.29
CA THR A 281 -2.52 -23.77 -11.03
C THR A 281 -2.13 -22.87 -9.85
N GLU A 282 -1.02 -22.14 -9.97
CA GLU A 282 -0.58 -21.16 -8.97
C GLU A 282 -1.64 -20.06 -8.72
N ILE A 283 -2.29 -19.58 -9.78
CA ILE A 283 -3.34 -18.55 -9.64
C ILE A 283 -4.55 -19.12 -8.90
N ILE A 284 -4.99 -20.34 -9.24
CA ILE A 284 -6.12 -21.00 -8.55
C ILE A 284 -5.79 -21.23 -7.08
N GLU A 285 -4.60 -21.69 -6.78
CA GLU A 285 -4.11 -21.90 -5.41
C GLU A 285 -4.07 -20.57 -4.63
N ALA A 286 -3.58 -19.52 -5.26
CA ALA A 286 -3.55 -18.17 -4.69
C ALA A 286 -4.95 -17.61 -4.38
N PHE A 287 -5.97 -17.92 -5.18
CA PHE A 287 -7.36 -17.56 -4.89
C PHE A 287 -7.92 -18.27 -3.67
N ASN A 288 -7.54 -19.51 -3.46
CA ASN A 288 -7.98 -20.30 -2.32
C ASN A 288 -7.21 -19.92 -1.04
N HIS A 289 -5.94 -19.57 -1.18
CA HIS A 289 -5.02 -19.23 -0.09
C HIS A 289 -4.24 -17.95 -0.39
N PRO A 290 -4.92 -16.78 -0.42
CA PRO A 290 -4.25 -15.51 -0.69
C PRO A 290 -3.39 -15.10 0.50
N ALA A 291 -2.16 -14.64 0.25
CA ALA A 291 -1.37 -13.94 1.25
C ALA A 291 -1.80 -12.47 1.39
N LEU A 292 -2.13 -11.83 0.26
CA LEU A 292 -2.68 -10.48 0.21
C LEU A 292 -3.90 -10.44 -0.72
N MET A 293 -4.94 -9.73 -0.29
CA MET A 293 -6.14 -9.47 -1.10
C MET A 293 -6.41 -7.97 -1.20
N HIS A 294 -6.53 -7.45 -2.42
CA HIS A 294 -6.77 -6.05 -2.71
C HIS A 294 -8.21 -5.80 -3.18
N PHE A 295 -8.96 -4.97 -2.44
CA PHE A 295 -10.39 -4.72 -2.66
C PHE A 295 -10.64 -3.52 -3.60
N ILE A 296 -10.15 -3.59 -4.84
CA ILE A 296 -10.20 -2.45 -5.79
C ILE A 296 -11.50 -2.35 -6.58
N PHE A 297 -12.14 -3.49 -6.93
CA PHE A 297 -13.19 -3.54 -7.94
C PHE A 297 -14.62 -3.33 -7.46
N CYS A 298 -14.83 -3.16 -6.16
CA CYS A 298 -16.16 -2.89 -5.64
C CYS A 298 -16.48 -1.39 -5.66
N ASN A 299 -17.55 -1.01 -6.36
CA ASN A 299 -18.14 0.32 -6.27
C ASN A 299 -19.65 0.19 -5.97
N PRO A 300 -20.09 0.44 -4.75
CA PRO A 300 -19.33 0.98 -3.61
C PRO A 300 -18.30 0.01 -3.08
N LYS A 301 -17.28 0.54 -2.38
CA LYS A 301 -16.26 -0.29 -1.71
C LYS A 301 -16.90 -1.27 -0.74
N VAL A 302 -16.25 -2.41 -0.50
CA VAL A 302 -16.76 -3.55 0.29
C VAL A 302 -17.20 -3.21 1.72
N TRP A 303 -16.75 -2.12 2.28
CA TRP A 303 -17.12 -1.69 3.64
C TRP A 303 -18.41 -0.87 3.73
N PHE A 304 -19.06 -0.51 2.62
CA PHE A 304 -20.35 0.17 2.68
C PHE A 304 -21.48 -0.77 3.10
N SER A 305 -22.55 -0.21 3.68
CA SER A 305 -23.67 -0.97 4.24
C SER A 305 -24.27 -1.99 3.25
N ASN A 306 -24.69 -3.15 3.77
CA ASN A 306 -25.28 -4.25 3.01
C ASN A 306 -26.38 -3.78 2.01
N SER A 307 -27.26 -2.85 2.42
CA SER A 307 -28.39 -2.42 1.58
C SER A 307 -27.93 -1.60 0.35
N LEU A 308 -26.94 -0.72 0.50
CA LEU A 308 -26.37 0.07 -0.60
C LEU A 308 -25.48 -0.78 -1.50
N PHE A 309 -24.72 -1.68 -0.89
CA PHE A 309 -23.80 -2.59 -1.55
C PHE A 309 -24.58 -3.59 -2.39
N ILE A 310 -25.55 -4.28 -1.81
CA ILE A 310 -26.41 -5.26 -2.49
C ILE A 310 -27.21 -4.61 -3.65
N LYS A 311 -27.81 -3.42 -3.45
CA LYS A 311 -28.54 -2.70 -4.51
C LYS A 311 -27.66 -2.37 -5.74
N LYS A 312 -26.36 -2.11 -5.55
CA LYS A 312 -25.45 -1.82 -6.66
C LYS A 312 -24.84 -3.08 -7.27
N CYS A 313 -24.60 -4.12 -6.47
CA CYS A 313 -24.13 -5.42 -6.98
C CYS A 313 -25.20 -6.14 -7.81
N THR A 314 -26.50 -5.90 -7.58
CA THR A 314 -27.59 -6.46 -8.40
C THR A 314 -27.54 -6.03 -9.88
N ARG A 315 -26.84 -4.97 -10.22
CA ARG A 315 -26.64 -4.54 -11.62
C ARG A 315 -25.60 -5.39 -12.38
N ILE A 316 -24.85 -6.25 -11.70
CA ILE A 316 -23.74 -7.05 -12.26
C ILE A 316 -24.20 -8.50 -12.58
N GLY A 317 -25.47 -8.84 -12.35
CA GLY A 317 -26.01 -10.20 -12.52
C GLY A 317 -25.93 -11.03 -11.22
N THR A 318 -26.58 -12.21 -11.25
CA THR A 318 -26.73 -13.05 -10.04
C THR A 318 -25.43 -13.56 -9.45
N LEU A 319 -24.48 -13.96 -10.29
CA LEU A 319 -23.17 -14.48 -9.89
C LEU A 319 -22.26 -13.37 -9.35
N GLY A 320 -22.25 -12.21 -10.02
CA GLY A 320 -21.53 -11.03 -9.52
C GLY A 320 -22.03 -10.54 -8.16
N LYS A 321 -23.31 -10.79 -7.83
CA LYS A 321 -23.89 -10.48 -6.53
C LYS A 321 -23.35 -11.39 -5.43
N ALA A 322 -23.24 -12.70 -5.68
CA ALA A 322 -22.73 -13.66 -4.70
C ALA A 322 -21.27 -13.37 -4.34
N SER A 323 -20.44 -13.11 -5.33
CA SER A 323 -19.03 -12.76 -5.17
C SER A 323 -18.85 -11.45 -4.38
N CYS A 324 -19.57 -10.40 -4.73
CA CYS A 324 -19.52 -9.14 -3.97
C CYS A 324 -19.89 -9.35 -2.50
N ILE A 325 -20.88 -10.19 -2.22
CA ILE A 325 -21.30 -10.52 -0.85
C ILE A 325 -20.19 -11.25 -0.10
N LYS A 326 -19.55 -12.26 -0.72
CA LYS A 326 -18.39 -12.98 -0.17
C LYS A 326 -17.29 -12.01 0.28
N TYR A 327 -16.85 -11.13 -0.61
CA TYR A 327 -15.78 -10.18 -0.30
C TYR A 327 -16.17 -9.12 0.73
N HIS A 328 -17.45 -8.71 0.77
CA HIS A 328 -17.97 -7.88 1.83
C HIS A 328 -17.82 -8.57 3.19
N TYR A 329 -18.24 -9.84 3.31
CA TYR A 329 -18.10 -10.60 4.56
C TYR A 329 -16.65 -10.81 4.97
N ILE A 330 -15.76 -11.12 4.03
CA ILE A 330 -14.31 -11.23 4.31
C ILE A 330 -13.79 -9.94 4.95
N TRP A 331 -14.14 -8.79 4.37
CA TRP A 331 -13.71 -7.51 4.92
C TRP A 331 -14.33 -7.23 6.30
N ILE A 332 -15.65 -7.48 6.47
CA ILE A 332 -16.36 -7.28 7.74
C ILE A 332 -15.78 -8.14 8.85
N GLU A 333 -15.50 -9.41 8.60
CA GLU A 333 -14.88 -10.29 9.60
C GLU A 333 -13.49 -9.77 10.03
N ASN A 334 -12.69 -9.24 9.10
CA ASN A 334 -11.45 -8.58 9.46
C ASN A 334 -11.68 -7.30 10.27
N ALA A 335 -12.70 -6.52 9.94
CA ALA A 335 -13.08 -5.32 10.69
C ALA A 335 -13.55 -5.65 12.12
N LYS A 336 -14.34 -6.73 12.31
CA LYS A 336 -14.79 -7.21 13.64
C LYS A 336 -13.63 -7.56 14.56
N ASN A 337 -12.52 -7.99 13.99
CA ASN A 337 -11.31 -8.31 14.74
C ASN A 337 -10.52 -7.07 15.21
N THR A 338 -10.97 -5.84 14.90
CA THR A 338 -10.38 -4.60 15.40
C THR A 338 -11.07 -4.12 16.66
N SER A 339 -10.33 -3.47 17.56
CA SER A 339 -10.91 -2.78 18.72
C SER A 339 -11.84 -1.61 18.32
N PHE A 340 -11.81 -1.20 17.05
CA PHE A 340 -12.56 -0.09 16.48
C PHE A 340 -13.85 -0.51 15.77
N PHE A 341 -14.25 -1.78 15.82
CA PHE A 341 -15.39 -2.28 15.02
C PHE A 341 -16.68 -1.45 15.22
N LYS A 342 -17.02 -1.07 16.46
CA LYS A 342 -18.22 -0.24 16.72
C LYS A 342 -18.18 1.10 15.96
N GLU A 343 -17.03 1.75 15.93
CA GLU A 343 -16.85 3.02 15.20
C GLU A 343 -16.85 2.81 13.68
N ILE A 344 -16.22 1.75 13.20
CA ILE A 344 -16.20 1.32 11.80
C ILE A 344 -17.62 1.07 11.31
N ALA A 345 -18.39 0.27 12.07
CA ALA A 345 -19.78 -0.07 11.75
C ALA A 345 -20.65 1.20 11.68
N LYS A 346 -20.51 2.10 12.65
CA LYS A 346 -21.21 3.39 12.65
C LYS A 346 -20.84 4.25 11.44
N TYR A 347 -19.55 4.35 11.13
CA TYR A 347 -19.03 5.20 10.03
C TYR A 347 -19.50 4.72 8.66
N TYR A 348 -19.41 3.43 8.40
CA TYR A 348 -19.81 2.82 7.13
C TYR A 348 -21.28 2.36 7.10
N LYS A 349 -22.05 2.59 8.19
CA LYS A 349 -23.46 2.18 8.33
C LYS A 349 -23.64 0.66 8.13
N ILE A 350 -22.72 -0.13 8.67
CA ILE A 350 -22.78 -1.59 8.70
C ILE A 350 -23.83 -1.97 9.76
N LYS A 351 -24.75 -2.86 9.39
CA LYS A 351 -25.80 -3.37 10.29
C LYS A 351 -25.42 -4.75 10.81
#